data_7f258e87d2617aba9ea73267f1141fe5
#
_entry.id   7f258e87d2617aba9ea73267f1141fe5
#
_cell.length_a   1.000
_cell.length_b   1.000
_cell.length_c   1.000
_cell.angle_alpha   90.00
_cell.angle_beta   90.00
_cell.angle_gamma   90.00
#
_symmetry.space_group_name_H-M   'P 1'
#
loop_
_entity.id
_entity.type
_entity.pdbx_description
1 polymer ?
#
loop_
_entity_poly.entity_id
_entity_poly.type
_entity_poly.pdbx_seq_one_letter_code
_entity_poly.pdbx_strand_id
1 'polypeptide(L)'
;PIKSSAASDVYKRQVNENLPWVYGLNGCEINIADVDMVVEGENPPVAQLGAGGAPTEVDTAVANLVVPQIPNGACLQLGIGGMPNTIGSMIAQSDLKDLSVHTEMYVDGFVDMAMAGKITGKHKQLDKGRQVFAFAAGTQKLYDYMDRNPDVMGAPVDYTNDVHVISQIDNFISINNAIDCDLFGQVNAESAGIKHISGTGGQLDFAMGAYPVSYTHLRAH
;
A
#
# COMPACT_ATOMS: atom_id res chain seq x y z
N PRO A 1 11.18 0.73 7.77
CA PRO A 1 12.05 0.76 8.93
C PRO A 1 13.45 0.38 8.50
N ILE A 2 14.38 1.28 8.73
CA ILE A 2 15.79 0.93 8.62
C ILE A 2 16.04 -0.07 9.74
N LYS A 3 16.32 -1.31 9.40
CA LYS A 3 16.85 -2.26 10.37
C LYS A 3 18.22 -1.73 10.78
N SER A 4 18.27 -1.00 11.86
CA SER A 4 19.55 -0.65 12.50
C SER A 4 20.13 -1.94 13.05
N SER A 5 21.15 -2.46 12.39
CA SER A 5 21.73 -3.74 12.73
C SER A 5 22.61 -3.73 13.97
N ALA A 6 23.06 -2.57 14.43
CA ALA A 6 24.07 -2.49 15.49
C ALA A 6 23.64 -1.71 16.73
N ALA A 7 22.53 -1.00 16.69
CA ALA A 7 21.97 -0.24 17.81
C ALA A 7 20.48 -0.51 17.94
N SER A 8 20.12 -1.76 17.84
CA SER A 8 18.74 -2.24 17.79
C SER A 8 17.96 -2.06 19.09
N ASP A 9 18.61 -1.64 20.14
CA ASP A 9 18.04 -1.32 21.44
C ASP A 9 17.59 0.14 21.59
N VAL A 10 17.89 1.01 20.62
CA VAL A 10 17.52 2.43 20.64
C VAL A 10 16.46 2.72 19.59
N TYR A 11 15.22 2.88 20.02
CA TYR A 11 14.10 3.23 19.17
C TYR A 11 13.67 4.68 19.38
N LYS A 12 13.39 5.39 18.29
CA LYS A 12 12.74 6.69 18.32
C LYS A 12 11.36 6.57 17.72
N ARG A 13 10.33 6.93 18.49
CA ARG A 13 8.95 7.01 18.04
C ARG A 13 8.54 8.46 17.97
N GLN A 14 8.19 8.92 16.80
CA GLN A 14 7.63 10.26 16.63
C GLN A 14 6.11 10.16 16.64
N VAL A 15 5.48 10.90 17.54
CA VAL A 15 4.02 11.00 17.66
C VAL A 15 3.62 12.42 17.27
N ASN A 16 2.56 12.54 16.50
CA ASN A 16 1.98 13.82 16.13
C ASN A 16 0.45 13.72 16.26
N GLU A 17 -0.16 14.60 17.04
CA GLU A 17 -1.60 14.59 17.34
C GLU A 17 -2.48 14.84 16.10
N ASN A 18 -1.90 15.38 15.01
CA ASN A 18 -2.60 15.57 13.75
C ASN A 18 -2.62 14.31 12.86
N LEU A 19 -1.90 13.23 13.27
CA LEU A 19 -1.99 11.95 12.59
C LEU A 19 -3.29 11.22 12.95
N PRO A 20 -3.91 10.50 12.01
CA PRO A 20 -5.06 9.67 12.33
C PRO A 20 -4.70 8.59 13.35
N TRP A 21 -5.60 8.32 14.26
CA TRP A 21 -5.45 7.21 15.18
C TRP A 21 -5.90 5.91 14.52
N VAL A 22 -4.97 5.00 14.25
CA VAL A 22 -5.20 3.78 13.49
C VAL A 22 -5.01 2.56 14.38
N TYR A 23 -5.92 1.61 14.27
CA TYR A 23 -5.77 0.30 14.91
C TYR A 23 -4.65 -0.50 14.23
N GLY A 24 -3.89 -1.26 15.02
CA GLY A 24 -2.74 -1.99 14.49
C GLY A 24 -2.56 -3.38 15.08
N LEU A 25 -1.66 -4.15 14.48
CA LEU A 25 -1.15 -5.40 15.04
C LEU A 25 -0.16 -5.13 16.18
N ASN A 26 0.18 -6.21 16.91
CA ASN A 26 1.25 -6.18 17.89
C ASN A 26 2.52 -5.57 17.30
N GLY A 27 3.14 -4.65 18.04
CA GLY A 27 4.31 -3.90 17.59
C GLY A 27 4.01 -2.54 16.93
N CYS A 28 2.74 -2.25 16.63
CA CYS A 28 2.31 -0.91 16.17
C CYS A 28 2.09 0.05 17.34
N GLU A 29 1.88 -0.46 18.54
CA GLU A 29 1.63 0.30 19.76
C GLU A 29 2.82 0.18 20.72
N ILE A 30 3.03 1.19 21.54
CA ILE A 30 3.98 1.19 22.63
C ILE A 30 3.32 1.78 23.87
N ASN A 31 3.50 1.14 25.02
CA ASN A 31 3.04 1.71 26.28
C ASN A 31 4.01 2.83 26.69
N ILE A 32 3.48 3.98 27.05
CA ILE A 32 4.29 5.11 27.52
C ILE A 32 5.15 4.76 28.75
N ALA A 33 4.73 3.78 29.54
CA ALA A 33 5.50 3.31 30.68
C ALA A 33 6.80 2.56 30.29
N ASP A 34 6.88 2.11 29.03
CA ASP A 34 8.05 1.42 28.47
C ASP A 34 9.00 2.39 27.75
N VAL A 35 8.73 3.71 27.80
CA VAL A 35 9.52 4.74 27.15
C VAL A 35 10.51 5.36 28.13
N ASP A 36 11.79 5.33 27.80
CA ASP A 36 12.87 5.89 28.66
C ASP A 36 12.89 7.42 28.70
N MET A 37 12.48 8.06 27.58
CA MET A 37 12.51 9.52 27.46
C MET A 37 11.40 10.02 26.55
N VAL A 38 10.65 11.02 26.99
CA VAL A 38 9.68 11.77 26.19
C VAL A 38 10.20 13.18 25.96
N VAL A 39 10.20 13.61 24.71
CA VAL A 39 10.58 14.97 24.32
C VAL A 39 9.37 15.61 23.65
N GLU A 40 8.88 16.70 24.21
CA GLU A 40 7.80 17.48 23.62
C GLU A 40 8.34 18.35 22.48
N GLY A 41 7.61 18.42 21.39
CA GLY A 41 7.92 19.21 20.19
C GLY A 41 6.69 19.84 19.59
N GLU A 42 6.88 20.50 18.47
CA GLU A 42 5.76 21.07 17.70
C GLU A 42 4.97 19.92 17.02
N ASN A 43 3.64 20.08 16.95
CA ASN A 43 2.74 19.22 16.19
C ASN A 43 2.36 19.90 14.85
N PRO A 44 3.23 19.87 13.82
CA PRO A 44 2.90 20.47 12.54
C PRO A 44 1.74 19.72 11.87
N PRO A 45 1.01 20.36 10.95
CA PRO A 45 0.06 19.64 10.10
C PRO A 45 0.72 18.48 9.39
N VAL A 46 -0.02 17.38 9.20
CA VAL A 46 0.49 16.21 8.47
C VAL A 46 0.76 16.61 7.01
N ALA A 47 1.95 16.24 6.53
CA ALA A 47 2.29 16.47 5.13
C ALA A 47 1.37 15.64 4.22
N GLN A 48 0.76 16.30 3.24
CA GLN A 48 -0.08 15.64 2.27
C GLN A 48 0.73 15.35 1.00
N LEU A 49 0.64 14.13 0.51
CA LEU A 49 0.97 13.85 -0.88
C LEU A 49 -0.23 14.30 -1.71
N GLY A 50 -0.03 15.30 -2.56
CA GLY A 50 -1.10 15.75 -3.45
C GLY A 50 -1.68 14.57 -4.25
N ALA A 51 -2.95 14.68 -4.61
CA ALA A 51 -3.68 13.65 -5.37
C ALA A 51 -3.07 13.34 -6.76
N GLY A 52 -1.93 13.93 -7.10
CA GLY A 52 -1.40 13.93 -8.45
C GLY A 52 -2.15 14.90 -9.36
N GLY A 53 -1.67 15.11 -10.58
CA GLY A 53 -2.42 15.83 -11.61
C GLY A 53 -3.62 15.03 -12.12
N ALA A 54 -4.45 15.63 -12.95
CA ALA A 54 -5.47 14.89 -13.68
C ALA A 54 -4.82 13.71 -14.45
N PRO A 55 -5.50 12.56 -14.56
CA PRO A 55 -4.99 11.43 -15.31
C PRO A 55 -4.62 11.82 -16.74
N THR A 56 -3.46 11.40 -17.19
CA THR A 56 -3.07 11.56 -18.60
C THR A 56 -3.84 10.57 -19.49
N GLU A 57 -3.82 10.79 -20.80
CA GLU A 57 -4.37 9.84 -21.75
C GLU A 57 -3.67 8.47 -21.64
N VAL A 58 -2.37 8.46 -21.35
CA VAL A 58 -1.59 7.24 -21.16
C VAL A 58 -2.03 6.51 -19.88
N ASP A 59 -2.19 7.22 -18.76
CA ASP A 59 -2.67 6.62 -17.51
C ASP A 59 -4.03 5.95 -17.71
N THR A 60 -4.93 6.63 -18.43
CA THR A 60 -6.26 6.12 -18.74
C THR A 60 -6.20 4.89 -19.65
N ALA A 61 -5.33 4.91 -20.67
CA ALA A 61 -5.17 3.77 -21.58
C ALA A 61 -4.63 2.54 -20.85
N VAL A 62 -3.63 2.72 -20.00
CA VAL A 62 -3.07 1.64 -19.17
C VAL A 62 -4.12 1.10 -18.20
N ALA A 63 -4.84 1.97 -17.50
CA ALA A 63 -5.87 1.54 -16.56
C ALA A 63 -7.00 0.76 -17.24
N ASN A 64 -7.39 1.12 -18.48
CA ASN A 64 -8.35 0.37 -19.30
C ASN A 64 -7.87 -1.05 -19.65
N LEU A 65 -6.56 -1.28 -19.69
CA LEU A 65 -6.00 -2.62 -19.92
C LEU A 65 -5.87 -3.43 -18.63
N VAL A 66 -5.59 -2.76 -17.51
CA VAL A 66 -5.34 -3.42 -16.20
C VAL A 66 -6.64 -3.78 -15.50
N VAL A 67 -7.59 -2.86 -15.38
CA VAL A 67 -8.83 -3.06 -14.59
C VAL A 67 -9.62 -4.29 -15.01
N PRO A 68 -9.80 -4.60 -16.31
CA PRO A 68 -10.50 -5.81 -16.73
C PRO A 68 -9.83 -7.14 -16.37
N GLN A 69 -8.57 -7.09 -15.93
CA GLN A 69 -7.82 -8.28 -15.50
C GLN A 69 -8.03 -8.63 -14.02
N ILE A 70 -8.66 -7.71 -13.27
CA ILE A 70 -8.88 -7.88 -11.83
C ILE A 70 -10.17 -8.67 -11.62
N PRO A 71 -10.12 -9.86 -10.99
CA PRO A 71 -11.32 -10.60 -10.68
C PRO A 71 -12.02 -10.02 -9.43
N ASN A 72 -13.32 -10.26 -9.32
CA ASN A 72 -14.02 -10.03 -8.06
C ASN A 72 -13.36 -10.83 -6.93
N GLY A 73 -13.30 -10.25 -5.75
CA GLY A 73 -12.69 -10.88 -4.58
C GLY A 73 -11.17 -10.80 -4.52
N ALA A 74 -10.51 -10.15 -5.50
CA ALA A 74 -9.07 -9.97 -5.48
C ALA A 74 -8.60 -9.18 -4.26
N CYS A 75 -7.39 -9.50 -3.77
CA CYS A 75 -6.67 -8.68 -2.80
C CYS A 75 -5.63 -7.84 -3.52
N LEU A 76 -5.65 -6.53 -3.29
CA LEU A 76 -4.87 -5.58 -4.07
C LEU A 76 -3.73 -4.97 -3.25
N GLN A 77 -2.58 -4.82 -3.91
CA GLN A 77 -1.53 -3.88 -3.58
C GLN A 77 -1.39 -2.90 -4.75
N LEU A 78 -1.34 -1.61 -4.45
CA LEU A 78 -1.10 -0.55 -5.42
C LEU A 78 0.19 0.19 -5.07
N GLY A 79 0.97 0.50 -6.10
CA GLY A 79 2.09 1.42 -6.00
C GLY A 79 1.63 2.87 -5.82
N ILE A 80 2.59 3.80 -5.85
CA ILE A 80 2.38 5.24 -5.74
C ILE A 80 2.43 5.93 -7.10
N GLY A 81 1.76 7.08 -7.23
CA GLY A 81 1.82 7.94 -8.42
C GLY A 81 0.50 8.06 -9.16
N GLY A 82 0.53 8.79 -10.27
CA GLY A 82 -0.66 9.13 -11.06
C GLY A 82 -1.39 7.90 -11.61
N MET A 83 -0.65 6.95 -12.17
CA MET A 83 -1.24 5.76 -12.79
C MET A 83 -1.91 4.82 -11.77
N PRO A 84 -1.30 4.43 -10.62
CA PRO A 84 -1.99 3.65 -9.60
C PRO A 84 -3.23 4.35 -9.03
N ASN A 85 -3.20 5.67 -8.88
CA ASN A 85 -4.38 6.44 -8.47
C ASN A 85 -5.49 6.38 -9.54
N THR A 86 -5.13 6.50 -10.82
CA THR A 86 -6.08 6.35 -11.94
C THR A 86 -6.72 4.97 -11.94
N ILE A 87 -5.93 3.91 -11.76
CA ILE A 87 -6.43 2.54 -11.64
C ILE A 87 -7.40 2.43 -10.44
N GLY A 88 -7.03 2.96 -9.29
CA GLY A 88 -7.88 2.97 -8.10
C GLY A 88 -9.22 3.66 -8.32
N SER A 89 -9.21 4.83 -8.94
CA SER A 89 -10.44 5.58 -9.28
C SER A 89 -11.31 4.84 -10.30
N MET A 90 -10.71 4.18 -11.29
CA MET A 90 -11.45 3.37 -12.26
C MET A 90 -12.05 2.12 -11.63
N ILE A 91 -11.35 1.46 -10.72
CA ILE A 91 -11.89 0.33 -9.94
C ILE A 91 -13.10 0.80 -9.13
N ALA A 92 -13.02 1.97 -8.47
CA ALA A 92 -14.12 2.52 -7.71
C ALA A 92 -15.40 2.74 -8.55
N GLN A 93 -15.25 3.04 -9.84
CA GLN A 93 -16.35 3.26 -10.79
C GLN A 93 -16.77 1.98 -11.54
N SER A 94 -16.04 0.88 -11.43
CA SER A 94 -16.29 -0.37 -12.14
C SER A 94 -17.37 -1.23 -11.45
N ASP A 95 -17.73 -2.35 -12.07
CA ASP A 95 -18.62 -3.37 -11.48
C ASP A 95 -17.89 -4.35 -10.56
N LEU A 96 -16.60 -4.15 -10.29
CA LEU A 96 -15.82 -4.96 -9.37
C LEU A 96 -16.37 -4.87 -7.95
N LYS A 97 -16.31 -5.99 -7.24
CA LYS A 97 -16.85 -6.12 -5.90
C LYS A 97 -16.05 -7.10 -5.05
N ASP A 98 -16.26 -6.98 -3.74
CA ASP A 98 -15.69 -7.88 -2.74
C ASP A 98 -14.17 -7.89 -2.70
N LEU A 99 -13.55 -6.79 -3.10
CA LEU A 99 -12.11 -6.62 -3.09
C LEU A 99 -11.57 -6.58 -1.66
N SER A 100 -10.28 -6.75 -1.55
CA SER A 100 -9.53 -6.71 -0.30
C SER A 100 -8.26 -5.89 -0.48
N VAL A 101 -7.64 -5.47 0.61
CA VAL A 101 -6.39 -4.71 0.60
C VAL A 101 -5.36 -5.35 1.51
N HIS A 102 -4.16 -5.52 0.98
CA HIS A 102 -2.95 -5.81 1.73
C HIS A 102 -1.79 -5.16 0.97
N THR A 103 -1.26 -4.08 1.50
CA THR A 103 -0.35 -3.19 0.78
C THR A 103 0.74 -2.64 1.70
N GLU A 104 1.87 -2.26 1.15
CA GLU A 104 2.87 -1.51 1.90
C GLU A 104 2.36 -0.10 2.20
N MET A 105 2.03 0.65 1.15
CA MET A 105 1.52 2.01 1.26
C MET A 105 0.02 2.07 0.99
N TYR A 106 -0.72 2.70 1.91
CA TYR A 106 -2.15 2.98 1.73
C TYR A 106 -2.31 4.34 1.05
N VAL A 107 -3.06 4.39 -0.04
CA VAL A 107 -3.22 5.56 -0.93
C VAL A 107 -4.68 5.93 -1.14
N ASP A 108 -4.94 7.15 -1.64
CA ASP A 108 -6.30 7.67 -1.85
C ASP A 108 -7.19 6.76 -2.71
N GLY A 109 -6.61 6.04 -3.68
CA GLY A 109 -7.34 5.09 -4.51
C GLY A 109 -8.06 4.00 -3.71
N PHE A 110 -7.49 3.55 -2.60
CA PHE A 110 -8.16 2.59 -1.71
C PHE A 110 -9.33 3.23 -0.97
N VAL A 111 -9.22 4.50 -0.58
CA VAL A 111 -10.32 5.24 0.03
C VAL A 111 -11.47 5.38 -0.96
N ASP A 112 -11.19 5.72 -2.22
CA ASP A 112 -12.21 5.81 -3.27
C ASP A 112 -12.94 4.48 -3.45
N MET A 113 -12.21 3.37 -3.54
CA MET A 113 -12.79 2.03 -3.63
C MET A 113 -13.62 1.65 -2.40
N ALA A 114 -13.15 1.97 -1.19
CA ALA A 114 -13.85 1.67 0.04
C ALA A 114 -15.15 2.47 0.16
N MET A 115 -15.11 3.78 -0.13
CA MET A 115 -16.30 4.64 -0.14
C MET A 115 -17.32 4.24 -1.22
N ALA A 116 -16.86 3.67 -2.33
CA ALA A 116 -17.71 3.08 -3.36
C ALA A 116 -18.24 1.67 -3.00
N GLY A 117 -17.92 1.15 -1.81
CA GLY A 117 -18.37 -0.17 -1.34
C GLY A 117 -17.73 -1.36 -2.06
N LYS A 118 -16.57 -1.14 -2.71
CA LYS A 118 -15.87 -2.19 -3.46
C LYS A 118 -15.05 -3.11 -2.56
N ILE A 119 -14.60 -2.61 -1.40
CA ILE A 119 -13.73 -3.32 -0.47
C ILE A 119 -14.56 -3.89 0.68
N THR A 120 -14.59 -5.21 0.79
CA THR A 120 -15.27 -5.93 1.89
C THR A 120 -14.32 -6.79 2.71
N GLY A 121 -13.17 -7.14 2.17
CA GLY A 121 -12.19 -8.01 2.83
C GLY A 121 -12.69 -9.43 3.11
N LYS A 122 -13.88 -9.81 2.62
CA LYS A 122 -14.55 -11.05 3.04
C LYS A 122 -13.86 -12.33 2.53
N HIS A 123 -13.08 -12.22 1.45
CA HIS A 123 -12.39 -13.35 0.84
C HIS A 123 -10.94 -13.50 1.29
N LYS A 124 -10.41 -12.57 2.09
CA LYS A 124 -9.06 -12.71 2.65
C LYS A 124 -8.95 -13.93 3.57
N GLN A 125 -7.84 -14.63 3.48
CA GLN A 125 -7.48 -15.75 4.36
C GLN A 125 -6.93 -15.22 5.68
N LEU A 126 -6.06 -14.20 5.60
CA LEU A 126 -5.47 -13.49 6.74
C LEU A 126 -6.17 -12.14 6.94
N ASP A 127 -6.29 -11.69 8.18
CA ASP A 127 -6.85 -10.37 8.54
C ASP A 127 -8.20 -10.09 7.85
N LYS A 128 -9.09 -11.06 7.90
CA LYS A 128 -10.36 -11.02 7.21
C LYS A 128 -11.17 -9.76 7.58
N GLY A 129 -11.67 -9.05 6.57
CA GLY A 129 -12.43 -7.82 6.74
C GLY A 129 -11.56 -6.58 7.00
N ARG A 130 -10.23 -6.71 7.04
CA ARG A 130 -9.31 -5.60 7.31
C ARG A 130 -8.54 -5.20 6.06
N GLN A 131 -8.34 -3.90 5.90
CA GLN A 131 -7.45 -3.29 4.91
C GLN A 131 -6.09 -3.09 5.57
N VAL A 132 -5.13 -3.94 5.24
CA VAL A 132 -3.82 -4.00 5.92
C VAL A 132 -2.80 -3.16 5.18
N PHE A 133 -2.01 -2.37 5.92
CA PHE A 133 -0.97 -1.53 5.35
C PHE A 133 0.18 -1.28 6.35
N ALA A 134 1.37 -0.95 5.85
CA ALA A 134 2.51 -0.60 6.70
C ALA A 134 2.58 0.90 7.01
N PHE A 135 2.34 1.75 6.01
CA PHE A 135 2.25 3.20 6.16
C PHE A 135 1.28 3.79 5.15
N ALA A 136 0.92 5.05 5.35
CA ALA A 136 -0.03 5.73 4.49
C ALA A 136 0.46 7.11 4.10
N ALA A 137 0.16 7.53 2.89
CA ALA A 137 0.35 8.90 2.47
C ALA A 137 -0.64 9.25 1.34
N GLY A 138 -1.26 10.40 1.45
CA GLY A 138 -2.26 10.88 0.51
C GLY A 138 -2.78 12.24 0.89
N THR A 139 -4.02 12.51 0.52
CA THR A 139 -4.73 13.75 0.84
C THR A 139 -5.33 13.73 2.25
N GLN A 140 -5.88 14.83 2.71
CA GLN A 140 -6.62 14.89 3.97
C GLN A 140 -7.77 13.89 4.03
N LYS A 141 -8.43 13.63 2.90
CA LYS A 141 -9.49 12.63 2.78
C LYS A 141 -9.04 11.24 3.24
N LEU A 142 -7.81 10.85 2.89
CA LEU A 142 -7.24 9.57 3.31
C LEU A 142 -7.06 9.55 4.83
N TYR A 143 -6.49 10.58 5.42
CA TYR A 143 -6.27 10.65 6.86
C TYR A 143 -7.59 10.66 7.64
N ASP A 144 -8.58 11.42 7.17
CA ASP A 144 -9.91 11.44 7.76
C ASP A 144 -10.62 10.08 7.70
N TYR A 145 -10.44 9.35 6.58
CA TYR A 145 -10.98 8.00 6.43
C TYR A 145 -10.34 6.99 7.38
N MET A 146 -9.05 7.14 7.66
CA MET A 146 -8.30 6.21 8.50
C MET A 146 -8.54 6.43 9.99
N ASP A 147 -8.92 7.66 10.40
CA ASP A 147 -9.04 7.98 11.83
C ASP A 147 -10.11 7.11 12.50
N ARG A 148 -9.68 6.31 13.48
CA ARG A 148 -10.51 5.39 14.26
C ARG A 148 -11.41 4.47 13.42
N ASN A 149 -11.00 4.20 12.20
CA ASN A 149 -11.74 3.31 11.31
C ASN A 149 -11.34 1.84 11.58
N PRO A 150 -12.26 0.99 12.06
CA PRO A 150 -11.95 -0.40 12.36
C PRO A 150 -11.67 -1.25 11.12
N ASP A 151 -12.01 -0.79 9.92
CA ASP A 151 -11.78 -1.53 8.68
C ASP A 151 -10.33 -1.43 8.19
N VAL A 152 -9.57 -0.44 8.67
CA VAL A 152 -8.15 -0.28 8.35
C VAL A 152 -7.28 -0.78 9.49
N MET A 153 -6.14 -1.38 9.16
CA MET A 153 -5.24 -1.97 10.13
C MET A 153 -3.79 -1.69 9.76
N GLY A 154 -3.10 -0.94 10.62
CA GLY A 154 -1.65 -0.78 10.54
C GLY A 154 -0.93 -2.08 10.93
N ALA A 155 0.11 -2.42 10.22
CA ALA A 155 0.94 -3.58 10.53
C ALA A 155 2.42 -3.26 10.31
N PRO A 156 3.34 -3.90 11.02
CA PRO A 156 4.77 -3.74 10.77
C PRO A 156 5.13 -4.15 9.34
N VAL A 157 6.13 -3.48 8.75
CA VAL A 157 6.52 -3.74 7.35
C VAL A 157 7.06 -5.15 7.14
N ASP A 158 7.66 -5.74 8.15
CA ASP A 158 8.11 -7.13 8.13
C ASP A 158 6.97 -8.16 8.14
N TYR A 159 5.74 -7.71 8.39
CA TYR A 159 4.53 -8.48 8.18
C TYR A 159 3.89 -8.19 6.82
N THR A 160 3.70 -6.91 6.48
CA THR A 160 3.02 -6.54 5.23
C THR A 160 3.80 -6.95 3.99
N ASN A 161 5.12 -6.88 4.03
CA ASN A 161 6.01 -7.17 2.91
C ASN A 161 6.59 -8.59 2.97
N ASP A 162 6.18 -9.42 3.95
CA ASP A 162 6.64 -10.80 4.03
C ASP A 162 6.05 -11.61 2.87
N VAL A 163 6.94 -12.13 2.03
CA VAL A 163 6.60 -12.97 0.87
C VAL A 163 5.74 -14.18 1.30
N HIS A 164 6.02 -14.77 2.46
CA HIS A 164 5.26 -15.90 2.98
C HIS A 164 3.84 -15.47 3.41
N VAL A 165 3.69 -14.30 4.04
CA VAL A 165 2.38 -13.76 4.40
C VAL A 165 1.55 -13.48 3.14
N ILE A 166 2.14 -12.76 2.16
CA ILE A 166 1.47 -12.40 0.91
C ILE A 166 1.03 -13.65 0.14
N SER A 167 1.88 -14.68 0.09
CA SER A 167 1.61 -15.92 -0.65
C SER A 167 0.43 -16.74 -0.10
N GLN A 168 -0.03 -16.46 1.10
CA GLN A 168 -1.20 -17.09 1.71
C GLN A 168 -2.53 -16.39 1.36
N ILE A 169 -2.47 -15.27 0.63
CA ILE A 169 -3.66 -14.50 0.26
C ILE A 169 -4.08 -14.86 -1.16
N ASP A 170 -5.20 -15.54 -1.30
CA ASP A 170 -5.73 -15.94 -2.61
C ASP A 170 -6.09 -14.74 -3.49
N ASN A 171 -5.90 -14.89 -4.79
CA ASN A 171 -6.16 -13.86 -5.79
C ASN A 171 -5.46 -12.53 -5.49
N PHE A 172 -4.23 -12.60 -4.99
CA PHE A 172 -3.43 -11.42 -4.72
C PHE A 172 -2.92 -10.82 -6.03
N ILE A 173 -3.13 -9.51 -6.20
CA ILE A 173 -2.68 -8.76 -7.38
C ILE A 173 -1.83 -7.57 -6.93
N SER A 174 -0.58 -7.57 -7.36
CA SER A 174 0.38 -6.51 -7.14
C SER A 174 0.50 -5.64 -8.39
N ILE A 175 0.22 -4.33 -8.25
CA ILE A 175 0.22 -3.36 -9.34
C ILE A 175 1.22 -2.27 -9.02
N ASN A 176 2.29 -2.17 -9.81
CA ASN A 176 3.38 -1.23 -9.61
C ASN A 176 3.82 -0.60 -10.92
N ASN A 177 4.41 0.60 -10.84
CA ASN A 177 5.04 1.26 -11.96
C ASN A 177 6.43 0.69 -12.24
N ALA A 178 6.81 0.72 -13.51
CA ALA A 178 8.18 0.47 -13.96
C ALA A 178 8.73 1.69 -14.71
N ILE A 179 10.05 1.85 -14.68
CA ILE A 179 10.76 2.84 -15.48
C ILE A 179 11.12 2.25 -16.83
N ASP A 180 11.72 1.06 -16.82
CA ASP A 180 12.18 0.32 -18.00
C ASP A 180 11.74 -1.14 -17.93
N CYS A 181 11.56 -1.74 -19.10
CA CYS A 181 11.40 -3.18 -19.28
C CYS A 181 12.19 -3.62 -20.49
N ASP A 182 13.00 -4.65 -20.37
CA ASP A 182 13.75 -5.19 -21.49
C ASP A 182 12.95 -6.24 -22.28
N LEU A 183 13.50 -6.69 -23.41
CA LEU A 183 12.84 -7.69 -24.26
C LEU A 183 12.76 -9.09 -23.63
N PHE A 184 13.45 -9.33 -22.52
CA PHE A 184 13.41 -10.58 -21.77
C PHE A 184 12.43 -10.52 -20.59
N GLY A 185 11.74 -9.37 -20.39
CA GLY A 185 10.78 -9.18 -19.32
C GLY A 185 11.40 -8.78 -17.97
N GLN A 186 12.67 -8.35 -17.96
CA GLN A 186 13.27 -7.79 -16.77
C GLN A 186 12.76 -6.37 -16.56
N VAL A 187 12.32 -6.06 -15.33
CA VAL A 187 11.71 -4.79 -14.97
C VAL A 187 12.66 -4.00 -14.08
N ASN A 188 12.86 -2.72 -14.41
CA ASN A 188 13.59 -1.77 -13.59
C ASN A 188 12.63 -0.66 -13.12
N ALA A 189 12.57 -0.45 -11.82
CA ALA A 189 11.77 0.60 -11.20
C ALA A 189 12.62 1.58 -10.37
N GLU A 190 13.95 1.47 -10.38
CA GLU A 190 14.85 2.20 -9.47
C GLU A 190 15.72 3.23 -10.17
N SER A 191 16.02 3.05 -11.45
CA SER A 191 16.94 3.93 -12.17
C SER A 191 16.49 4.21 -13.60
N ALA A 192 16.90 5.35 -14.13
CA ALA A 192 16.83 5.69 -15.55
C ALA A 192 18.25 5.80 -16.10
N GLY A 193 18.70 4.76 -16.78
CA GLY A 193 20.10 4.60 -17.15
C GLY A 193 21.01 4.59 -15.91
N ILE A 194 21.98 5.50 -15.86
CA ILE A 194 22.90 5.61 -14.71
C ILE A 194 22.36 6.49 -13.56
N LYS A 195 21.19 7.10 -13.74
CA LYS A 195 20.60 7.99 -12.73
C LYS A 195 19.67 7.18 -11.82
N HIS A 196 20.01 7.13 -10.54
CA HIS A 196 19.14 6.58 -9.51
C HIS A 196 17.90 7.49 -9.32
N ILE A 197 16.71 6.91 -9.36
CA ILE A 197 15.42 7.62 -9.28
C ILE A 197 14.74 7.33 -7.95
N SER A 198 14.73 6.08 -7.51
CA SER A 198 13.98 5.61 -6.36
C SER A 198 14.74 4.53 -5.60
N GLY A 199 14.40 4.33 -4.32
CA GLY A 199 14.80 3.13 -3.59
C GLY A 199 13.98 1.91 -4.05
N THR A 200 14.40 0.73 -3.58
CA THR A 200 13.75 -0.56 -3.90
C THR A 200 12.30 -0.64 -3.45
N GLY A 201 11.94 -0.06 -2.29
CA GLY A 201 10.62 -0.25 -1.70
C GLY A 201 10.23 -1.72 -1.57
N GLY A 202 8.93 -1.99 -1.49
CA GLY A 202 8.38 -3.34 -1.38
C GLY A 202 7.98 -4.00 -2.69
N GLN A 203 8.25 -3.38 -3.85
CA GLN A 203 7.77 -3.91 -5.14
C GLN A 203 8.19 -5.36 -5.38
N LEU A 204 9.46 -5.69 -5.09
CA LEU A 204 9.97 -7.05 -5.27
C LEU A 204 9.30 -8.04 -4.31
N ASP A 205 9.10 -7.67 -3.04
CA ASP A 205 8.46 -8.52 -2.03
C ASP A 205 7.03 -8.88 -2.46
N PHE A 206 6.26 -7.88 -2.87
CA PHE A 206 4.89 -8.07 -3.35
C PHE A 206 4.82 -8.86 -4.66
N ALA A 207 5.73 -8.63 -5.60
CA ALA A 207 5.81 -9.39 -6.83
C ALA A 207 6.15 -10.87 -6.54
N MET A 208 7.11 -11.13 -5.66
CA MET A 208 7.49 -12.48 -5.24
C MET A 208 6.37 -13.17 -4.46
N GLY A 209 5.70 -12.46 -3.56
CA GLY A 209 4.59 -13.01 -2.78
C GLY A 209 3.35 -13.32 -3.61
N ALA A 210 3.12 -12.55 -4.68
CA ALA A 210 2.02 -12.79 -5.62
C ALA A 210 2.27 -13.98 -6.57
N TYR A 211 3.52 -14.33 -6.83
CA TYR A 211 3.89 -15.38 -7.79
C TYR A 211 3.41 -16.80 -7.43
N PRO A 212 3.47 -17.26 -6.17
CA PRO A 212 3.05 -18.62 -5.80
C PRO A 212 1.54 -18.82 -5.78
N VAL A 213 0.76 -17.74 -5.81
CA VAL A 213 -0.70 -17.83 -5.79
C VAL A 213 -1.17 -18.32 -7.16
N SER A 214 -1.79 -19.49 -7.20
CA SER A 214 -1.98 -20.34 -8.40
C SER A 214 -2.80 -19.73 -9.55
N TYR A 215 -3.22 -18.46 -9.45
CA TYR A 215 -3.97 -17.74 -10.47
C TYR A 215 -3.50 -16.30 -10.69
N THR A 216 -2.42 -15.87 -10.08
CA THR A 216 -1.91 -14.51 -10.28
C THR A 216 -0.84 -14.50 -11.36
N HIS A 217 -1.13 -13.80 -12.44
CA HIS A 217 -0.12 -13.43 -13.43
C HIS A 217 0.58 -12.17 -12.97
N LEU A 218 1.89 -12.24 -12.77
CA LEU A 218 2.74 -11.06 -12.72
C LEU A 218 2.55 -10.28 -14.02
N ARG A 219 1.97 -9.09 -13.93
CA ARG A 219 1.86 -8.19 -15.06
C ARG A 219 2.56 -6.90 -14.68
N ALA A 220 3.78 -6.75 -15.16
CA ALA A 220 4.42 -5.44 -15.26
C ALA A 220 3.78 -4.69 -16.45
N HIS A 221 3.32 -3.51 -16.20
CA HIS A 221 2.85 -2.57 -17.23
C HIS A 221 3.50 -1.22 -17.05
#